data_a3ca6c48166908698a920979b1a88ad2
#
_entry.id   a3ca6c48166908698a920979b1a88ad2
#
_cell.length_a   1.000
_cell.length_b   1.000
_cell.length_c   1.000
_cell.angle_alpha   90.00
_cell.angle_beta   90.00
_cell.angle_gamma   90.00
#
_symmetry.space_group_name_H-M   'P 1'
#
loop_
_entity.id
_entity.type
_entity.pdbx_description
1 polymer ?
#
loop_
_entity_poly.entity_id
_entity_poly.type
_entity_poly.pdbx_seq_one_letter_code
_entity_poly.pdbx_strand_id
1 'polypeptide(L)'
;GDGGRVDARAFVTDVAPTLLALAGGGPELDGAKPMTGRSLLPLLRGETSAVYGPDDAIVIEVSGNAAVIKGDYKLTRNQLPHGDARWRLYDLSKDPGETTDLSASRPEIYDDLSAEYAAYSKRAGVLEVPEGYNSLDEVTRHSLARQAERYRPYLIGAGIALFALIAGGALLWRRRKQKA
;
A
#
# COMPACT_ATOMS: atom_id res chain seq x y z
N GLY A 1 9.42 -16.19 28.30
CA GLY A 1 8.01 -15.83 28.50
C GLY A 1 7.13 -17.04 28.26
N ASP A 2 6.04 -17.14 28.96
CA ASP A 2 5.17 -18.33 29.00
C ASP A 2 4.27 -18.48 27.76
N GLY A 3 4.57 -17.75 26.67
CA GLY A 3 3.85 -17.86 25.39
C GLY A 3 2.38 -17.45 25.46
N GLY A 4 2.03 -16.52 26.34
CA GLY A 4 0.65 -16.05 26.49
C GLY A 4 0.12 -15.34 25.26
N ARG A 5 -1.19 -15.45 25.01
CA ARG A 5 -1.93 -14.69 24.02
C ARG A 5 -2.45 -13.40 24.65
N VAL A 6 -2.31 -12.30 23.94
CA VAL A 6 -2.87 -10.99 24.30
C VAL A 6 -3.83 -10.54 23.20
N ASP A 7 -5.09 -10.35 23.56
CA ASP A 7 -6.15 -9.91 22.64
C ASP A 7 -6.25 -8.37 22.62
N ALA A 8 -5.14 -7.69 22.36
CA ALA A 8 -5.08 -6.24 22.20
C ALA A 8 -4.83 -5.88 20.72
N ARG A 9 -5.49 -4.82 20.27
CA ARG A 9 -5.25 -4.30 18.92
C ARG A 9 -3.85 -3.72 18.83
N ALA A 10 -3.12 -4.11 17.79
CA ALA A 10 -1.79 -3.60 17.45
C ALA A 10 -1.69 -3.39 15.93
N PHE A 11 -0.77 -2.55 15.48
CA PHE A 11 -0.55 -2.28 14.07
C PHE A 11 0.95 -2.41 13.74
N VAL A 12 1.26 -2.68 12.48
CA VAL A 12 2.66 -2.90 12.04
C VAL A 12 3.57 -1.70 12.34
N THR A 13 3.04 -0.49 12.36
CA THR A 13 3.78 0.73 12.70
C THR A 13 4.24 0.77 14.15
N ASP A 14 3.66 -0.07 15.03
CA ASP A 14 4.00 -0.13 16.46
C ASP A 14 5.31 -0.88 16.72
N VAL A 15 5.78 -1.67 15.76
CA VAL A 15 7.01 -2.47 15.89
C VAL A 15 8.24 -1.57 16.10
N ALA A 16 8.39 -0.53 15.27
CA ALA A 16 9.57 0.34 15.34
C ALA A 16 9.68 1.10 16.68
N PRO A 17 8.63 1.81 17.19
CA PRO A 17 8.71 2.46 18.47
C PRO A 17 8.87 1.47 19.63
N THR A 18 8.39 0.23 19.50
CA THR A 18 8.60 -0.81 20.51
C THR A 18 10.07 -1.23 20.60
N LEU A 19 10.71 -1.47 19.46
CA LEU A 19 12.14 -1.83 19.41
C LEU A 19 13.02 -0.70 19.93
N LEU A 20 12.70 0.55 19.61
CA LEU A 20 13.40 1.71 20.16
C LEU A 20 13.25 1.80 21.67
N ALA A 21 12.05 1.63 22.19
CA ALA A 21 11.80 1.64 23.63
C ALA A 21 12.54 0.50 24.35
N LEU A 22 12.63 -0.70 23.74
CA LEU A 22 13.42 -1.81 24.25
C LEU A 22 14.92 -1.51 24.28
N ALA A 23 15.43 -0.74 23.33
CA ALA A 23 16.82 -0.29 23.27
C ALA A 23 17.13 0.90 24.19
N GLY A 24 16.14 1.39 24.95
CA GLY A 24 16.28 2.57 25.82
C GLY A 24 16.17 3.91 25.10
N GLY A 25 15.73 3.92 23.82
CA GLY A 25 15.47 5.11 23.03
C GLY A 25 14.02 5.61 23.17
N GLY A 26 13.80 6.88 22.79
CA GLY A 26 12.47 7.47 22.68
C GLY A 26 11.86 7.31 21.28
N PRO A 27 10.57 7.64 21.12
CA PRO A 27 9.90 7.61 19.82
C PRO A 27 10.31 8.77 18.90
N GLU A 28 11.03 9.74 19.42
CA GLU A 28 11.49 10.91 18.67
C GLU A 28 12.93 10.71 18.22
N LEU A 29 13.16 10.89 16.92
CA LEU A 29 14.48 10.83 16.30
C LEU A 29 14.77 12.19 15.70
N ASP A 30 15.94 12.78 16.04
CA ASP A 30 16.37 14.06 15.50
C ASP A 30 16.36 14.08 13.97
N GLY A 31 15.65 15.05 13.38
CA GLY A 31 15.55 15.22 11.94
C GLY A 31 14.61 14.24 11.21
N ALA A 32 13.95 13.31 11.93
CA ALA A 32 12.97 12.40 11.35
C ALA A 32 11.53 12.90 11.57
N LYS A 33 10.61 12.44 10.70
CA LYS A 33 9.18 12.64 10.97
C LYS A 33 8.75 11.82 12.19
N PRO A 34 7.80 12.32 13.00
CA PRO A 34 7.26 11.57 14.13
C PRO A 34 6.73 10.20 13.70
N MET A 35 6.98 9.18 14.51
CA MET A 35 6.42 7.85 14.30
C MET A 35 4.90 7.89 14.51
N THR A 36 4.16 7.20 13.67
CA THR A 36 2.70 7.10 13.78
C THR A 36 2.27 5.97 14.69
N GLY A 37 3.12 4.97 14.90
CA GLY A 37 2.87 3.82 15.78
C GLY A 37 3.11 4.15 17.25
N ARG A 38 2.62 3.27 18.12
CA ARG A 38 2.75 3.33 19.57
C ARG A 38 3.60 2.16 20.08
N SER A 39 4.40 2.38 21.10
CA SER A 39 5.17 1.28 21.69
C SER A 39 4.25 0.24 22.36
N LEU A 40 4.44 -1.02 22.00
CA LEU A 40 3.78 -2.16 22.64
C LEU A 40 4.43 -2.52 23.98
N LEU A 41 5.54 -1.88 24.38
CA LEU A 41 6.31 -2.27 25.53
C LEU A 41 5.51 -2.25 26.85
N PRO A 42 4.67 -1.25 27.14
CA PRO A 42 3.81 -1.28 28.34
C PRO A 42 2.84 -2.47 28.33
N LEU A 43 2.27 -2.82 27.17
CA LEU A 43 1.41 -3.99 27.04
C LEU A 43 2.18 -5.29 27.28
N LEU A 44 3.37 -5.43 26.70
CA LEU A 44 4.23 -6.61 26.86
C LEU A 44 4.73 -6.80 28.30
N ARG A 45 4.80 -5.72 29.07
CA ARG A 45 5.14 -5.74 30.49
C ARG A 45 3.94 -5.95 31.41
N GLY A 46 2.72 -5.97 30.87
CA GLY A 46 1.50 -6.06 31.66
C GLY A 46 1.13 -4.76 32.41
N GLU A 47 1.72 -3.64 32.02
CA GLU A 47 1.45 -2.30 32.61
C GLU A 47 0.14 -1.72 32.10
N THR A 48 -0.34 -2.18 30.93
CA THR A 48 -1.62 -1.82 30.31
C THR A 48 -2.25 -3.03 29.66
N SER A 49 -3.56 -3.01 29.49
CA SER A 49 -4.31 -4.04 28.77
C SER A 49 -4.57 -3.70 27.28
N ALA A 50 -4.29 -2.46 26.85
CA ALA A 50 -4.52 -2.03 25.48
C ALA A 50 -3.50 -0.96 25.04
N VAL A 51 -3.19 -0.92 23.77
CA VAL A 51 -2.36 0.12 23.11
C VAL A 51 -3.23 1.19 22.47
N TYR A 52 -4.35 0.77 21.92
CA TYR A 52 -5.36 1.63 21.31
C TYR A 52 -6.66 1.54 22.09
N GLY A 53 -7.16 2.67 22.54
CA GLY A 53 -8.47 2.79 23.18
C GLY A 53 -9.63 2.73 22.16
N PRO A 54 -10.88 2.75 22.64
CA PRO A 54 -12.05 2.69 21.79
C PRO A 54 -12.19 3.91 20.85
N ASP A 55 -11.64 5.05 21.24
CA ASP A 55 -11.70 6.30 20.47
C ASP A 55 -10.46 6.50 19.57
N ASP A 56 -9.48 5.61 19.65
CA ASP A 56 -8.28 5.69 18.80
C ASP A 56 -8.55 5.11 17.42
N ALA A 57 -8.33 5.92 16.38
CA ALA A 57 -8.44 5.48 15.00
C ALA A 57 -7.11 4.94 14.46
N ILE A 58 -7.15 3.76 13.86
CA ILE A 58 -6.07 3.22 13.03
C ILE A 58 -6.48 3.40 11.57
N VAL A 59 -5.66 4.15 10.83
CA VAL A 59 -5.92 4.43 9.41
C VAL A 59 -4.88 3.73 8.54
N ILE A 60 -5.35 3.05 7.52
CA ILE A 60 -4.56 2.33 6.53
C ILE A 60 -4.84 2.92 5.16
N GLU A 61 -3.79 3.24 4.40
CA GLU A 61 -3.90 3.73 3.03
C GLU A 61 -2.83 3.06 2.16
N VAL A 62 -3.25 2.37 1.11
CA VAL A 62 -2.35 1.72 0.15
C VAL A 62 -2.94 1.80 -1.25
N SER A 63 -2.32 2.56 -2.14
CA SER A 63 -2.69 2.62 -3.57
C SER A 63 -4.17 2.96 -3.81
N GLY A 64 -4.72 3.89 -3.00
CA GLY A 64 -6.12 4.29 -3.06
C GLY A 64 -7.09 3.37 -2.30
N ASN A 65 -6.64 2.19 -1.86
CA ASN A 65 -7.41 1.37 -0.91
C ASN A 65 -7.23 1.94 0.49
N ALA A 66 -8.30 2.10 1.23
CA ALA A 66 -8.25 2.72 2.53
C ALA A 66 -9.13 1.99 3.55
N ALA A 67 -8.72 2.03 4.81
CA ALA A 67 -9.54 1.59 5.93
C ALA A 67 -9.29 2.46 7.16
N VAL A 68 -10.35 2.69 7.92
CA VAL A 68 -10.31 3.29 9.26
C VAL A 68 -10.93 2.31 10.22
N ILE A 69 -10.20 1.97 11.28
CA ILE A 69 -10.70 1.10 12.35
C ILE A 69 -10.73 1.92 13.64
N LYS A 70 -11.92 2.05 14.24
CA LYS A 70 -12.13 2.77 15.49
C LYS A 70 -13.17 2.02 16.33
N GLY A 71 -12.81 1.67 17.56
CA GLY A 71 -13.66 0.77 18.35
C GLY A 71 -13.92 -0.54 17.61
N ASP A 72 -15.17 -0.96 17.55
CA ASP A 72 -15.60 -2.17 16.83
C ASP A 72 -15.91 -1.95 15.36
N TYR A 73 -15.83 -0.71 14.87
CA TYR A 73 -16.23 -0.37 13.51
C TYR A 73 -15.05 -0.25 12.57
N LYS A 74 -15.30 -0.62 11.31
CA LYS A 74 -14.37 -0.43 10.20
C LYS A 74 -15.09 0.26 9.04
N LEU A 75 -14.57 1.40 8.63
CA LEU A 75 -14.93 2.06 7.38
C LEU A 75 -13.86 1.70 6.34
N THR A 76 -14.23 1.17 5.20
CA THR A 76 -13.26 0.76 4.17
C THR A 76 -13.70 1.12 2.77
N ARG A 77 -12.70 1.34 1.90
CA ARG A 77 -12.87 1.57 0.46
C ARG A 77 -11.82 0.76 -0.29
N ASN A 78 -12.26 -0.10 -1.20
CA ASN A 78 -11.40 -0.86 -2.08
C ASN A 78 -11.53 -0.37 -3.52
N GLN A 79 -10.38 -0.11 -4.16
CA GLN A 79 -10.30 0.30 -5.56
C GLN A 79 -10.44 -0.90 -6.50
N LEU A 80 -10.69 -0.62 -7.78
CA LEU A 80 -10.64 -1.64 -8.83
C LEU A 80 -9.25 -2.33 -8.85
N PRO A 81 -9.19 -3.64 -9.15
CA PRO A 81 -10.28 -4.53 -9.52
C PRO A 81 -10.97 -5.23 -8.32
N HIS A 82 -10.52 -4.95 -7.08
CA HIS A 82 -10.97 -5.67 -5.88
C HIS A 82 -12.24 -5.07 -5.24
N GLY A 83 -12.66 -3.89 -5.67
CA GLY A 83 -13.85 -3.19 -5.19
C GLY A 83 -14.40 -2.25 -6.25
N ASP A 84 -15.34 -1.40 -5.83
CA ASP A 84 -16.04 -0.41 -6.65
C ASP A 84 -15.74 1.05 -6.24
N ALA A 85 -14.68 1.24 -5.46
CA ALA A 85 -14.24 2.52 -4.90
C ALA A 85 -15.25 3.21 -3.96
N ARG A 86 -16.25 2.49 -3.46
CA ARG A 86 -17.24 3.01 -2.51
C ARG A 86 -16.82 2.74 -1.08
N TRP A 87 -17.09 3.69 -0.21
CA TRP A 87 -16.94 3.52 1.22
C TRP A 87 -18.07 2.66 1.80
N ARG A 88 -17.71 1.72 2.67
CA ARG A 88 -18.62 0.83 3.39
C ARG A 88 -18.24 0.73 4.86
N LEU A 89 -19.24 0.66 5.71
CA LEU A 89 -19.11 0.58 7.16
C LEU A 89 -19.50 -0.80 7.65
N TYR A 90 -18.69 -1.39 8.53
CA TYR A 90 -18.90 -2.70 9.13
C TYR A 90 -18.71 -2.68 10.64
N ASP A 91 -19.46 -3.52 11.37
CA ASP A 91 -19.28 -3.80 12.79
C ASP A 91 -18.50 -5.12 12.93
N LEU A 92 -17.21 -5.04 13.16
CA LEU A 92 -16.31 -6.21 13.21
C LEU A 92 -16.57 -7.12 14.42
N SER A 93 -17.26 -6.61 15.47
CA SER A 93 -17.61 -7.43 16.64
C SER A 93 -18.75 -8.41 16.35
N LYS A 94 -19.60 -8.10 15.37
CA LYS A 94 -20.76 -8.92 14.99
C LYS A 94 -20.60 -9.54 13.60
N ASP A 95 -19.88 -8.86 12.73
CA ASP A 95 -19.66 -9.23 11.33
C ASP A 95 -18.18 -9.16 10.95
N PRO A 96 -17.34 -10.06 11.46
CA PRO A 96 -15.91 -10.10 11.13
C PRO A 96 -15.63 -10.44 9.66
N GLY A 97 -16.66 -10.93 8.93
CA GLY A 97 -16.61 -11.22 7.50
C GLY A 97 -16.95 -10.03 6.59
N GLU A 98 -17.33 -8.87 7.16
CA GLU A 98 -17.64 -7.65 6.40
C GLU A 98 -18.72 -7.88 5.33
N THR A 99 -19.79 -8.56 5.70
CA THR A 99 -20.87 -8.99 4.78
C THR A 99 -22.02 -7.99 4.72
N THR A 100 -22.22 -7.20 5.80
CA THR A 100 -23.36 -6.29 5.95
C THR A 100 -22.90 -4.85 6.04
N ASP A 101 -23.13 -4.08 4.97
CA ASP A 101 -22.81 -2.65 4.93
C ASP A 101 -23.80 -1.84 5.80
N LEU A 102 -23.27 -1.15 6.80
CA LEU A 102 -24.01 -0.31 7.74
C LEU A 102 -24.01 1.18 7.39
N SER A 103 -23.41 1.58 6.27
CA SER A 103 -23.25 3.00 5.90
C SER A 103 -24.56 3.79 5.93
N ALA A 104 -25.64 3.19 5.45
CA ALA A 104 -26.95 3.84 5.43
C ALA A 104 -27.69 3.78 6.78
N SER A 105 -27.40 2.77 7.62
CA SER A 105 -28.11 2.54 8.89
C SER A 105 -27.42 3.15 10.10
N ARG A 106 -26.15 3.56 9.96
CA ARG A 106 -25.31 4.16 11.01
C ARG A 106 -24.55 5.38 10.48
N PRO A 107 -25.27 6.42 10.01
CA PRO A 107 -24.64 7.60 9.41
C PRO A 107 -23.70 8.34 10.38
N GLU A 108 -24.03 8.38 11.67
CA GLU A 108 -23.20 9.04 12.68
C GLU A 108 -21.83 8.39 12.84
N ILE A 109 -21.74 7.07 12.75
CA ILE A 109 -20.47 6.33 12.83
C ILE A 109 -19.71 6.47 11.51
N TYR A 110 -20.43 6.40 10.39
CA TYR A 110 -19.85 6.62 9.07
C TYR A 110 -19.18 8.01 8.98
N ASP A 111 -19.85 9.05 9.45
CA ASP A 111 -19.35 10.43 9.42
C ASP A 111 -18.14 10.60 10.34
N ASP A 112 -18.15 10.01 11.54
CA ASP A 112 -17.01 10.04 12.47
C ASP A 112 -15.77 9.38 11.85
N LEU A 113 -15.88 8.17 11.32
CA LEU A 113 -14.75 7.47 10.71
C LEU A 113 -14.29 8.16 9.41
N SER A 114 -15.21 8.77 8.67
CA SER A 114 -14.88 9.57 7.48
C SER A 114 -14.06 10.82 7.84
N ALA A 115 -14.40 11.47 8.95
CA ALA A 115 -13.64 12.60 9.47
C ALA A 115 -12.23 12.21 9.91
N GLU A 116 -12.07 11.03 10.54
CA GLU A 116 -10.74 10.47 10.90
C GLU A 116 -9.88 10.22 9.64
N TYR A 117 -10.49 9.65 8.59
CA TYR A 117 -9.78 9.46 7.32
C TYR A 117 -9.37 10.78 6.68
N ALA A 118 -10.26 11.78 6.67
CA ALA A 118 -9.96 13.10 6.11
C ALA A 118 -8.81 13.80 6.87
N ALA A 119 -8.83 13.72 8.20
CA ALA A 119 -7.76 14.27 9.04
C ALA A 119 -6.41 13.56 8.79
N TYR A 120 -6.42 12.23 8.67
CA TYR A 120 -5.25 11.44 8.31
C TYR A 120 -4.73 11.81 6.92
N SER A 121 -5.59 11.83 5.91
CA SER A 121 -5.24 12.13 4.51
C SER A 121 -4.55 13.48 4.39
N LYS A 122 -5.08 14.49 5.06
CA LYS A 122 -4.48 15.83 5.11
C LYS A 122 -3.09 15.82 5.75
N ARG A 123 -2.93 15.13 6.89
CA ARG A 123 -1.67 15.05 7.63
C ARG A 123 -0.61 14.22 6.89
N ALA A 124 -1.02 13.11 6.27
CA ALA A 124 -0.14 12.21 5.55
C ALA A 124 0.17 12.67 4.13
N GLY A 125 -0.58 13.63 3.58
CA GLY A 125 -0.45 14.08 2.20
C GLY A 125 -0.93 13.03 1.20
N VAL A 126 -2.02 12.31 1.52
CA VAL A 126 -2.62 11.32 0.62
C VAL A 126 -3.11 12.02 -0.63
N LEU A 127 -2.69 11.51 -1.79
CA LEU A 127 -3.13 12.01 -3.09
C LEU A 127 -4.47 11.37 -3.47
N GLU A 128 -5.34 12.16 -4.06
CA GLU A 128 -6.57 11.64 -4.64
C GLU A 128 -6.25 10.76 -5.85
N VAL A 129 -6.92 9.62 -5.95
CA VAL A 129 -6.81 8.75 -7.11
C VAL A 129 -7.84 9.15 -8.16
N PRO A 130 -7.47 9.13 -9.46
CA PRO A 130 -8.40 9.44 -10.55
C PRO A 130 -9.61 8.53 -10.56
N GLU A 131 -10.73 9.01 -11.11
CA GLU A 131 -11.91 8.19 -11.35
C GLU A 131 -11.56 6.99 -12.24
N GLY A 132 -12.05 5.81 -11.91
CA GLY A 132 -11.73 4.57 -12.61
C GLY A 132 -10.32 4.03 -12.37
N TYR A 133 -9.59 4.57 -11.38
CA TYR A 133 -8.25 4.08 -11.03
C TYR A 133 -8.27 2.58 -10.72
N ASN A 134 -7.37 1.85 -11.40
CA ASN A 134 -7.13 0.43 -11.18
C ASN A 134 -5.66 0.23 -10.79
N SER A 135 -5.41 -0.11 -9.55
CA SER A 135 -4.06 -0.27 -9.02
C SER A 135 -3.26 -1.36 -9.73
N LEU A 136 -3.91 -2.43 -10.16
CA LEU A 136 -3.25 -3.53 -10.87
C LEU A 136 -2.80 -3.12 -12.27
N ASP A 137 -3.63 -2.37 -13.00
CA ASP A 137 -3.30 -1.85 -14.32
C ASP A 137 -2.12 -0.88 -14.25
N GLU A 138 -2.10 0.00 -13.24
CA GLU A 138 -0.99 0.93 -13.01
C GLU A 138 0.32 0.21 -12.70
N VAL A 139 0.31 -0.76 -11.80
CA VAL A 139 1.50 -1.57 -11.46
C VAL A 139 1.99 -2.32 -12.71
N THR A 140 1.07 -2.90 -13.48
CA THR A 140 1.40 -3.64 -14.72
C THR A 140 2.01 -2.71 -15.75
N ARG A 141 1.39 -1.55 -15.99
CA ARG A 141 1.87 -0.52 -16.94
C ARG A 141 3.27 -0.04 -16.58
N HIS A 142 3.51 0.30 -15.31
CA HIS A 142 4.82 0.74 -14.83
C HIS A 142 5.87 -0.38 -14.87
N SER A 143 5.48 -1.62 -14.63
CA SER A 143 6.36 -2.78 -14.72
C SER A 143 6.80 -3.02 -16.16
N LEU A 144 5.85 -3.01 -17.11
CA LEU A 144 6.13 -3.17 -18.55
C LEU A 144 6.99 -2.02 -19.09
N ALA A 145 6.72 -0.78 -18.69
CA ALA A 145 7.52 0.38 -19.10
C ALA A 145 8.99 0.23 -18.62
N ARG A 146 9.21 -0.15 -17.36
CA ARG A 146 10.56 -0.40 -16.83
C ARG A 146 11.26 -1.56 -17.53
N GLN A 147 10.54 -2.63 -17.88
CA GLN A 147 11.10 -3.72 -18.66
C GLN A 147 11.49 -3.27 -20.06
N ALA A 148 10.63 -2.53 -20.74
CA ALA A 148 10.92 -1.98 -22.08
C ALA A 148 12.18 -1.10 -22.08
N GLU A 149 12.32 -0.21 -21.09
CA GLU A 149 13.54 0.62 -20.94
C GLU A 149 14.79 -0.26 -20.71
N ARG A 150 14.69 -1.26 -19.86
CA ARG A 150 15.80 -2.18 -19.55
C ARG A 150 16.28 -2.95 -20.78
N TYR A 151 15.35 -3.40 -21.65
CA TYR A 151 15.68 -4.20 -22.82
C TYR A 151 15.92 -3.37 -24.07
N ARG A 152 15.58 -2.07 -24.07
CA ARG A 152 15.78 -1.15 -25.21
C ARG A 152 17.18 -1.21 -25.83
N PRO A 153 18.30 -1.14 -25.07
CA PRO A 153 19.63 -1.19 -25.68
C PRO A 153 19.92 -2.54 -26.35
N TYR A 154 19.40 -3.63 -25.84
CA TYR A 154 19.56 -4.96 -26.45
C TYR A 154 18.76 -5.08 -27.75
N LEU A 155 17.56 -4.54 -27.80
CA LEU A 155 16.73 -4.52 -29.00
C LEU A 155 17.36 -3.64 -30.09
N ILE A 156 17.91 -2.48 -29.73
CA ILE A 156 18.64 -1.62 -30.64
C ILE A 156 19.88 -2.36 -31.19
N GLY A 157 20.67 -2.99 -30.32
CA GLY A 157 21.85 -3.76 -30.72
C GLY A 157 21.51 -4.92 -31.66
N ALA A 158 20.46 -5.67 -31.36
CA ALA A 158 19.97 -6.76 -32.22
C ALA A 158 19.49 -6.23 -33.58
N GLY A 159 18.79 -5.09 -33.62
CA GLY A 159 18.37 -4.43 -34.85
C GLY A 159 19.53 -3.99 -35.72
N ILE A 160 20.57 -3.40 -35.12
CA ILE A 160 21.81 -3.01 -35.85
C ILE A 160 22.51 -4.24 -36.41
N ALA A 161 22.65 -5.32 -35.63
CA ALA A 161 23.28 -6.54 -36.07
C ALA A 161 22.53 -7.19 -37.23
N LEU A 162 21.22 -7.27 -37.16
CA LEU A 162 20.37 -7.78 -38.23
C LEU A 162 20.51 -6.95 -39.53
N PHE A 163 20.48 -5.62 -39.40
CA PHE A 163 20.68 -4.72 -40.52
C PHE A 163 22.06 -4.92 -41.18
N ALA A 164 23.11 -5.05 -40.40
CA ALA A 164 24.45 -5.32 -40.93
C ALA A 164 24.55 -6.66 -41.65
N LEU A 165 23.89 -7.71 -41.19
CA LEU A 165 23.83 -9.01 -41.84
C LEU A 165 23.10 -8.93 -43.20
N ILE A 166 21.96 -8.23 -43.25
CA ILE A 166 21.19 -8.06 -44.49
C ILE A 166 22.00 -7.22 -45.49
N ALA A 167 22.58 -6.12 -45.07
CA ALA A 167 23.39 -5.25 -45.93
C ALA A 167 24.65 -5.99 -46.44
N GLY A 168 25.32 -6.73 -45.56
CA GLY A 168 26.47 -7.57 -45.94
C GLY A 168 26.09 -8.67 -46.92
N GLY A 169 24.98 -9.35 -46.71
CA GLY A 169 24.45 -10.35 -47.65
C GLY A 169 24.10 -9.77 -49.03
N ALA A 170 23.49 -8.60 -49.04
CA ALA A 170 23.15 -7.90 -50.31
C ALA A 170 24.41 -7.47 -51.10
N LEU A 171 25.44 -6.99 -50.38
CA LEU A 171 26.73 -6.64 -50.99
C LEU A 171 27.46 -7.87 -51.60
N LEU A 172 27.47 -8.97 -50.87
CA LEU A 172 28.06 -10.22 -51.35
C LEU A 172 27.30 -10.78 -52.55
N TRP A 173 25.96 -10.69 -52.55
CA TRP A 173 25.15 -11.11 -53.71
C TRP A 173 25.39 -10.24 -54.94
N ARG A 174 25.52 -8.94 -54.80
CA ARG A 174 25.87 -8.00 -55.88
C ARG A 174 27.25 -8.31 -56.46
N ARG A 175 28.26 -8.57 -55.62
CA ARG A 175 29.62 -8.93 -56.04
C ARG A 175 29.65 -10.26 -56.81
N ARG A 176 28.82 -11.25 -56.42
CA ARG A 176 28.71 -12.51 -57.15
C ARG A 176 28.10 -12.34 -58.53
N LYS A 177 27.06 -11.51 -58.69
CA LYS A 177 26.43 -11.21 -59.97
C LYS A 177 27.33 -10.43 -60.93
N GLN A 178 28.30 -9.67 -60.48
CA GLN A 178 29.25 -8.95 -61.34
C GLN A 178 30.41 -9.82 -61.82
N LYS A 179 30.60 -11.00 -61.24
CA LYS A 179 31.66 -11.94 -61.63
C LYS A 179 31.14 -13.12 -62.50
N ALA A 180 29.86 -13.24 -62.70
CA ALA A 180 29.19 -14.17 -63.59
C ALA A 180 28.76 -13.47 -64.87
#